data_aeb4ee202619eec476e8486a15e90b85
#
_entry.id   aeb4ee202619eec476e8486a15e90b85
#
_cell.length_a   1.000
_cell.length_b   1.000
_cell.length_c   1.000
_cell.angle_alpha   90.00
_cell.angle_beta   90.00
_cell.angle_gamma   90.00
#
_symmetry.space_group_name_H-M   'P 1'
#
loop_
_entity.id
_entity.type
_entity.pdbx_description
1 polymer ?
#
loop_
_entity_poly.entity_id
_entity_poly.type
_entity_poly.pdbx_seq_one_letter_code
_entity_poly.pdbx_strand_id
1 'polypeptide(L)'
;MRVAAWGTPGTGPGQFHTPHSIAIDSEGKLYVSDRENNRIQIFDGEGKFLRQWRHLGATQGISITPHDEMWIITHRTNIENLTYDTLAGRIMRIDMATGGISGSMESPGHWIAVSPSGDILIASLTGNVFRWRPGWLSHGLGRSEGIRPVDGR
;
A
#
# COMPACT_ATOMS: atom_id res chain seq x y z
N MET A 1 23.66 -12.85 -8.94
CA MET A 1 24.66 -12.23 -8.04
C MET A 1 23.94 -11.21 -7.18
N ARG A 2 24.07 -11.25 -5.83
CA ARG A 2 23.50 -10.22 -4.94
C ARG A 2 24.42 -8.99 -4.99
N VAL A 3 23.85 -7.81 -5.31
CA VAL A 3 24.61 -6.57 -5.44
C VAL A 3 24.73 -5.86 -4.08
N ALA A 4 23.62 -5.79 -3.32
CA ALA A 4 23.58 -5.16 -2.01
C ALA A 4 22.55 -5.81 -1.09
N ALA A 5 22.64 -5.53 0.21
CA ALA A 5 21.59 -5.79 1.19
C ALA A 5 21.72 -4.77 2.31
N TRP A 6 20.59 -4.33 2.85
CA TRP A 6 20.53 -3.42 3.98
C TRP A 6 19.39 -3.81 4.92
N GLY A 7 19.39 -3.21 6.10
CA GLY A 7 18.42 -3.46 7.14
C GLY A 7 18.81 -4.60 8.09
N THR A 8 18.29 -4.50 9.29
CA THR A 8 18.44 -5.51 10.36
C THR A 8 17.09 -5.67 11.06
N PRO A 9 16.84 -6.76 11.79
CA PRO A 9 15.64 -6.87 12.63
C PRO A 9 15.57 -5.77 13.69
N GLY A 10 14.38 -5.18 13.88
CA GLY A 10 14.13 -4.19 14.91
C GLY A 10 13.09 -3.14 14.55
N THR A 11 13.03 -2.07 15.36
CA THR A 11 12.01 -1.00 15.28
C THR A 11 12.58 0.38 14.93
N GLY A 12 13.92 0.53 14.92
CA GLY A 12 14.59 1.78 14.55
C GLY A 12 14.54 2.08 13.04
N PRO A 13 14.99 3.29 12.62
CA PRO A 13 15.15 3.60 11.21
C PRO A 13 16.09 2.60 10.51
N GLY A 14 15.70 2.09 9.36
CA GLY A 14 16.45 1.07 8.62
C GLY A 14 16.41 -0.33 9.25
N GLN A 15 15.69 -0.51 10.35
CA GLN A 15 15.38 -1.82 10.91
C GLN A 15 13.97 -2.24 10.50
N PHE A 16 13.70 -3.55 10.47
CA PHE A 16 12.43 -4.09 9.99
C PHE A 16 11.88 -5.19 10.90
N HIS A 17 10.55 -5.25 10.94
CA HIS A 17 9.80 -6.39 11.47
C HIS A 17 8.78 -6.82 10.43
N THR A 18 9.07 -7.90 9.72
CA THR A 18 8.29 -8.40 8.57
C THR A 18 8.15 -7.36 7.44
N PRO A 19 9.25 -6.99 6.75
CA PRO A 19 9.13 -6.20 5.53
C PRO A 19 8.34 -7.01 4.50
N HIS A 20 7.16 -6.48 4.10
CA HIS A 20 6.17 -7.25 3.39
C HIS A 20 6.03 -6.87 1.92
N SER A 21 6.29 -5.63 1.57
CA SER A 21 6.21 -5.11 0.21
C SER A 21 7.25 -4.02 -0.01
N ILE A 22 7.70 -3.90 -1.25
CA ILE A 22 8.61 -2.84 -1.69
C ILE A 22 8.13 -2.30 -3.03
N ALA A 23 8.22 -0.99 -3.21
CA ALA A 23 7.97 -0.31 -4.47
C ALA A 23 9.00 0.79 -4.70
N ILE A 24 9.17 1.21 -5.94
CA ILE A 24 10.10 2.25 -6.37
C ILE A 24 9.33 3.33 -7.12
N ASP A 25 9.66 4.61 -6.87
CA ASP A 25 9.12 5.73 -7.63
C ASP A 25 10.00 6.10 -8.84
N SER A 26 9.56 7.08 -9.64
CA SER A 26 10.28 7.52 -10.83
C SER A 26 11.63 8.18 -10.51
N GLU A 27 11.84 8.65 -9.29
CA GLU A 27 13.11 9.22 -8.80
C GLU A 27 14.06 8.16 -8.21
N GLY A 28 13.65 6.89 -8.18
CA GLY A 28 14.43 5.78 -7.62
C GLY A 28 14.35 5.66 -6.10
N LYS A 29 13.44 6.36 -5.42
CA LYS A 29 13.21 6.17 -4.00
C LYS A 29 12.49 4.86 -3.74
N LEU A 30 12.88 4.16 -2.70
CA LEU A 30 12.33 2.88 -2.29
C LEU A 30 11.35 3.09 -1.12
N TYR A 31 10.18 2.49 -1.24
CA TYR A 31 9.12 2.50 -0.23
C TYR A 31 8.94 1.08 0.29
N VAL A 32 9.28 0.84 1.54
CA VAL A 32 9.24 -0.49 2.16
C VAL A 32 8.14 -0.53 3.21
N SER A 33 7.17 -1.41 3.01
CA SER A 33 6.18 -1.74 4.02
C SER A 33 6.83 -2.56 5.13
N ASP A 34 6.97 -1.98 6.30
CA ASP A 34 7.44 -2.61 7.52
C ASP A 34 6.23 -2.96 8.40
N ARG A 35 5.53 -4.04 7.97
CA ARG A 35 4.16 -4.36 8.35
C ARG A 35 3.96 -4.45 9.85
N GLU A 36 4.74 -5.25 10.56
CA GLU A 36 4.57 -5.46 12.00
C GLU A 36 5.02 -4.25 12.84
N ASN A 37 5.76 -3.32 12.24
CA ASN A 37 6.06 -2.01 12.83
C ASN A 37 5.03 -0.93 12.46
N ASN A 38 3.95 -1.29 11.73
CA ASN A 38 2.86 -0.39 11.30
C ASN A 38 3.37 0.89 10.63
N ARG A 39 4.31 0.76 9.69
CA ARG A 39 4.92 1.89 8.99
C ARG A 39 5.33 1.56 7.57
N ILE A 40 5.49 2.61 6.77
CA ILE A 40 6.25 2.58 5.52
C ILE A 40 7.54 3.36 5.76
N GLN A 41 8.68 2.75 5.46
CA GLN A 41 9.97 3.42 5.47
C GLN A 41 10.38 3.78 4.04
N ILE A 42 10.96 4.96 3.87
CA ILE A 42 11.39 5.51 2.58
C ILE A 42 12.90 5.63 2.59
N PHE A 43 13.52 5.13 1.52
CA PHE A 43 14.98 5.13 1.32
C PHE A 43 15.31 5.75 -0.03
N ASP A 44 16.56 6.21 -0.18
CA ASP A 44 17.10 6.49 -1.51
C ASP A 44 17.43 5.18 -2.26
N GLY A 45 17.86 5.30 -3.53
CA GLY A 45 18.21 4.15 -4.36
C GLY A 45 19.38 3.31 -3.85
N GLU A 46 20.19 3.86 -2.93
CA GLU A 46 21.33 3.17 -2.29
C GLU A 46 20.94 2.51 -0.95
N GLY A 47 19.69 2.64 -0.53
CA GLY A 47 19.18 2.07 0.72
C GLY A 47 19.43 2.91 1.95
N LYS A 48 19.80 4.19 1.82
CA LYS A 48 19.92 5.12 2.93
C LYS A 48 18.53 5.58 3.37
N PHE A 49 18.23 5.46 4.66
CA PHE A 49 16.97 5.91 5.24
C PHE A 49 16.76 7.41 5.05
N LEU A 50 15.57 7.80 4.55
CA LEU A 50 15.17 9.17 4.35
C LEU A 50 14.11 9.60 5.37
N ARG A 51 13.00 8.88 5.44
CA ARG A 51 11.86 9.17 6.32
C ARG A 51 10.96 7.96 6.51
N GLN A 52 9.93 8.09 7.34
CA GLN A 52 8.91 7.05 7.53
C GLN A 52 7.52 7.66 7.73
N TRP A 53 6.49 6.87 7.40
CA TRP A 53 5.10 7.16 7.69
C TRP A 53 4.55 6.10 8.64
N ARG A 54 4.02 6.52 9.80
CA ARG A 54 3.51 5.62 10.86
C ARG A 54 1.99 5.63 11.00
N HIS A 55 1.29 6.45 10.23
CA HIS A 55 -0.15 6.65 10.34
C HIS A 55 -0.97 5.86 9.33
N LEU A 56 -0.33 4.99 8.54
CA LEU A 56 -0.97 4.24 7.46
C LEU A 56 -1.42 2.82 7.85
N GLY A 57 -1.17 2.40 9.11
CA GLY A 57 -1.50 1.07 9.60
C GLY A 57 -0.56 -0.02 9.07
N ALA A 58 -0.96 -1.28 9.26
CA ALA A 58 -0.21 -2.46 8.83
C ALA A 58 -0.30 -2.65 7.30
N THR A 59 0.50 -1.92 6.57
CA THR A 59 0.53 -1.99 5.10
C THR A 59 1.05 -3.35 4.65
N GLN A 60 0.30 -4.03 3.78
CA GLN A 60 0.67 -5.31 3.18
C GLN A 60 1.26 -5.15 1.79
N GLY A 61 0.65 -4.34 0.96
CA GLY A 61 1.05 -4.13 -0.42
C GLY A 61 1.21 -2.65 -0.74
N ILE A 62 2.18 -2.34 -1.58
CA ILE A 62 2.42 -1.02 -2.16
C ILE A 62 2.48 -1.19 -3.67
N SER A 63 1.76 -0.36 -4.41
CA SER A 63 1.87 -0.23 -5.86
C SER A 63 2.08 1.23 -6.22
N ILE A 64 3.11 1.52 -6.99
CA ILE A 64 3.38 2.86 -7.53
C ILE A 64 3.30 2.77 -9.04
N THR A 65 2.48 3.64 -9.64
CA THR A 65 2.34 3.71 -11.10
C THR A 65 3.53 4.43 -11.73
N PRO A 66 3.75 4.32 -13.06
CA PRO A 66 4.77 5.10 -13.78
C PRO A 66 4.60 6.62 -13.68
N HIS A 67 3.46 7.10 -13.20
CA HIS A 67 3.14 8.52 -12.98
C HIS A 67 3.20 8.92 -11.50
N ASP A 68 3.87 8.10 -10.66
CA ASP A 68 4.03 8.31 -9.22
C ASP A 68 2.71 8.41 -8.44
N GLU A 69 1.70 7.65 -8.86
CA GLU A 69 0.51 7.45 -8.05
C GLU A 69 0.71 6.25 -7.14
N MET A 70 0.73 6.48 -5.83
CA MET A 70 0.89 5.43 -4.84
C MET A 70 -0.45 4.92 -4.32
N TRP A 71 -0.57 3.61 -4.33
CA TRP A 71 -1.68 2.88 -3.75
C TRP A 71 -1.15 1.84 -2.77
N ILE A 72 -1.80 1.74 -1.63
CA ILE A 72 -1.46 0.73 -0.62
C ILE A 72 -2.70 -0.07 -0.24
N ILE A 73 -2.45 -1.29 0.23
CA ILE A 73 -3.47 -2.12 0.87
C ILE A 73 -3.00 -2.49 2.27
N THR A 74 -3.92 -2.38 3.26
CA THR A 74 -3.62 -2.68 4.66
C THR A 74 -4.18 -4.02 5.08
N HIS A 75 -3.52 -4.65 6.04
CA HIS A 75 -3.98 -5.89 6.65
C HIS A 75 -5.19 -5.63 7.54
N ARG A 76 -6.14 -6.54 7.50
CA ARG A 76 -7.16 -6.64 8.52
C ARG A 76 -6.51 -7.33 9.74
N THR A 77 -5.94 -6.56 10.64
CA THR A 77 -5.33 -7.09 11.86
C THR A 77 -6.40 -7.73 12.73
N ASN A 78 -6.07 -8.88 13.33
CA ASN A 78 -6.85 -9.43 14.41
C ASN A 78 -6.94 -8.40 15.55
N ILE A 79 -8.10 -8.14 15.95
CA ILE A 79 -8.79 -7.52 17.09
C ILE A 79 -7.95 -6.96 18.28
N GLU A 80 -6.66 -7.24 18.41
CA GLU A 80 -5.89 -6.88 19.60
C GLU A 80 -5.19 -5.52 19.55
N ASN A 81 -5.19 -4.83 18.40
CA ASN A 81 -4.58 -3.50 18.23
C ASN A 81 -5.58 -2.50 17.66
N LEU A 82 -6.53 -2.09 18.45
CA LEU A 82 -7.64 -1.17 18.13
C LEU A 82 -7.20 0.21 17.59
N THR A 83 -5.95 0.60 17.76
CA THR A 83 -5.47 1.93 17.36
C THR A 83 -5.44 2.14 15.83
N TYR A 84 -5.38 1.07 15.03
CA TYR A 84 -5.34 1.12 13.57
C TYR A 84 -6.52 0.40 12.89
N ASP A 85 -7.55 0.03 13.64
CA ASP A 85 -8.67 -0.78 13.16
C ASP A 85 -9.46 -0.10 12.04
N THR A 86 -9.58 1.23 12.08
CA THR A 86 -10.26 2.03 11.05
C THR A 86 -9.57 1.99 9.68
N LEU A 87 -8.29 1.63 9.63
CA LEU A 87 -7.50 1.52 8.41
C LEU A 87 -7.27 0.06 7.98
N ALA A 88 -7.76 -0.90 8.75
CA ALA A 88 -7.59 -2.31 8.47
C ALA A 88 -8.44 -2.76 7.27
N GLY A 89 -7.84 -3.56 6.37
CA GLY A 89 -8.53 -4.10 5.19
C GLY A 89 -8.98 -3.01 4.22
N ARG A 90 -8.18 -1.97 4.02
CA ARG A 90 -8.48 -0.85 3.12
C ARG A 90 -7.45 -0.72 2.02
N ILE A 91 -7.93 -0.29 0.86
CA ILE A 91 -7.09 0.31 -0.18
C ILE A 91 -7.06 1.81 0.08
N MET A 92 -5.88 2.40 -0.02
CA MET A 92 -5.70 3.83 0.14
C MET A 92 -4.83 4.40 -0.97
N ARG A 93 -5.22 5.57 -1.48
CA ARG A 93 -4.35 6.38 -2.35
C ARG A 93 -3.59 7.36 -1.48
N ILE A 94 -2.28 7.39 -1.66
CA ILE A 94 -1.36 8.17 -0.82
C ILE A 94 -0.77 9.33 -1.62
N ASP A 95 -0.81 10.51 -1.04
CA ASP A 95 -0.01 11.65 -1.50
C ASP A 95 1.46 11.38 -1.14
N MET A 96 2.29 11.14 -2.13
CA MET A 96 3.68 10.75 -1.93
C MET A 96 4.57 11.87 -1.36
N ALA A 97 4.17 13.13 -1.48
CA ALA A 97 4.91 14.25 -0.90
C ALA A 97 4.72 14.32 0.62
N THR A 98 3.50 14.10 1.09
CA THR A 98 3.13 14.28 2.50
C THR A 98 2.94 12.97 3.25
N GLY A 99 2.62 11.88 2.57
CA GLY A 99 2.13 10.63 3.14
C GLY A 99 0.63 10.69 3.48
N GLY A 100 -0.07 11.76 3.12
CA GLY A 100 -1.49 11.94 3.40
C GLY A 100 -2.38 10.98 2.62
N ILE A 101 -3.49 10.55 3.23
CA ILE A 101 -4.49 9.71 2.58
C ILE A 101 -5.41 10.59 1.74
N SER A 102 -5.34 10.49 0.41
CA SER A 102 -6.18 11.25 -0.52
C SER A 102 -7.46 10.53 -0.92
N GLY A 103 -7.59 9.26 -0.60
CA GLY A 103 -8.78 8.46 -0.83
C GLY A 103 -8.65 7.07 -0.22
N SER A 104 -9.76 6.45 0.17
CA SER A 104 -9.74 5.09 0.71
C SER A 104 -11.04 4.36 0.45
N MET A 105 -10.96 3.04 0.36
CA MET A 105 -12.10 2.14 0.23
C MET A 105 -11.81 0.81 0.94
N GLU A 106 -12.85 0.12 1.39
CA GLU A 106 -12.72 -1.23 1.94
C GLU A 106 -12.35 -2.24 0.85
N SER A 107 -11.53 -3.22 1.21
CA SER A 107 -11.16 -4.28 0.30
C SER A 107 -10.84 -5.57 1.05
N PRO A 108 -11.29 -6.72 0.54
CA PRO A 108 -10.98 -8.02 1.12
C PRO A 108 -9.60 -8.56 0.70
N GLY A 109 -8.74 -7.75 0.08
CA GLY A 109 -7.52 -8.20 -0.57
C GLY A 109 -6.31 -8.29 0.34
N HIS A 110 -5.23 -8.83 -0.24
CA HIS A 110 -3.93 -9.01 0.41
C HIS A 110 -2.79 -8.36 -0.40
N TRP A 111 -2.82 -8.49 -1.71
CA TRP A 111 -1.85 -7.87 -2.63
C TRP A 111 -2.55 -6.90 -3.57
N ILE A 112 -1.83 -5.87 -3.97
CA ILE A 112 -2.32 -4.82 -4.85
C ILE A 112 -1.36 -4.59 -6.00
N ALA A 113 -1.92 -4.38 -7.18
CA ALA A 113 -1.23 -3.85 -8.35
C ALA A 113 -2.13 -2.83 -9.03
N VAL A 114 -1.54 -1.81 -9.64
CA VAL A 114 -2.28 -0.84 -10.44
C VAL A 114 -1.80 -0.93 -11.88
N SER A 115 -2.75 -1.12 -12.81
CA SER A 115 -2.45 -1.20 -14.24
C SER A 115 -2.09 0.19 -14.80
N PRO A 116 -1.44 0.26 -15.97
CA PRO A 116 -1.21 1.54 -16.65
C PRO A 116 -2.49 2.30 -17.00
N SER A 117 -3.63 1.59 -17.11
CA SER A 117 -4.96 2.21 -17.33
C SER A 117 -5.61 2.70 -16.03
N GLY A 118 -4.96 2.57 -14.87
CA GLY A 118 -5.48 2.97 -13.57
C GLY A 118 -6.43 1.95 -12.92
N ASP A 119 -6.61 0.77 -13.49
CA ASP A 119 -7.40 -0.27 -12.83
C ASP A 119 -6.62 -0.83 -11.62
N ILE A 120 -7.28 -0.96 -10.49
CA ILE A 120 -6.72 -1.54 -9.27
C ILE A 120 -7.02 -3.05 -9.27
N LEU A 121 -5.97 -3.85 -9.20
CA LEU A 121 -6.03 -5.31 -9.15
C LEU A 121 -5.67 -5.78 -7.75
N ILE A 122 -6.45 -6.68 -7.19
CA ILE A 122 -6.30 -7.16 -5.83
C ILE A 122 -6.39 -8.67 -5.80
N ALA A 123 -5.37 -9.31 -5.24
CA ALA A 123 -5.42 -10.73 -4.95
C ALA A 123 -5.78 -10.95 -3.47
N SER A 124 -6.77 -11.80 -3.24
CA SER A 124 -7.25 -12.16 -1.90
C SER A 124 -6.70 -13.53 -1.49
N LEU A 125 -6.51 -13.73 -0.18
CA LEU A 125 -6.19 -15.05 0.39
C LEU A 125 -7.36 -16.04 0.29
N THR A 126 -8.58 -15.58 -0.03
CA THR A 126 -9.77 -16.41 -0.16
C THR A 126 -9.97 -17.00 -1.55
N GLY A 127 -8.97 -16.89 -2.43
CA GLY A 127 -8.97 -17.48 -3.78
C GLY A 127 -9.62 -16.59 -4.86
N ASN A 128 -9.92 -15.33 -4.55
CA ASN A 128 -10.50 -14.38 -5.50
C ASN A 128 -9.47 -13.35 -5.98
N VAL A 129 -9.63 -12.89 -7.23
CA VAL A 129 -8.96 -11.72 -7.78
C VAL A 129 -10.03 -10.69 -8.12
N PHE A 130 -9.86 -9.48 -7.64
CA PHE A 130 -10.77 -8.36 -7.88
C PHE A 130 -10.11 -7.36 -8.81
N ARG A 131 -10.89 -6.78 -9.69
CA ARG A 131 -10.50 -5.65 -10.53
C ARG A 131 -11.45 -4.50 -10.26
N TRP A 132 -10.90 -3.36 -9.92
CA TRP A 132 -11.62 -2.14 -9.63
C TRP A 132 -11.26 -1.08 -10.66
N ARG A 133 -12.25 -0.51 -11.31
CA ARG A 133 -12.04 0.63 -12.21
C ARG A 133 -12.48 1.90 -11.47
N PRO A 134 -11.55 2.80 -11.11
CA PRO A 134 -11.92 4.00 -10.36
C PRO A 134 -12.71 4.96 -11.24
N GLY A 135 -14.04 4.88 -11.20
CA GLY A 135 -14.93 5.94 -11.73
C GLY A 135 -15.03 7.16 -10.83
N TRP A 136 -14.47 7.08 -9.62
CA TRP A 136 -14.57 8.10 -8.57
C TRP A 136 -13.42 9.12 -8.58
N LEU A 137 -12.39 8.94 -9.40
CA LEU A 137 -11.26 9.87 -9.52
C LEU A 137 -11.63 11.21 -10.19
N SER A 138 -12.81 11.32 -10.80
CA SER A 138 -13.27 12.52 -11.49
C SER A 138 -14.16 13.44 -10.65
N HIS A 139 -14.58 13.01 -9.46
CA HIS A 139 -15.52 13.80 -8.63
C HIS A 139 -15.12 13.65 -7.16
N GLY A 140 -14.74 14.76 -6.53
CA GLY A 140 -14.40 14.81 -5.11
C GLY A 140 -15.47 14.18 -4.24
N LEU A 141 -15.03 13.37 -3.26
CA LEU A 141 -15.79 12.80 -2.14
C LEU A 141 -17.27 12.44 -2.48
N GLY A 142 -17.48 11.55 -3.42
CA GLY A 142 -18.80 10.97 -3.73
C GLY A 142 -18.96 9.60 -3.04
N ARG A 143 -20.13 9.38 -2.48
CA ARG A 143 -20.58 8.16 -1.79
C ARG A 143 -20.23 6.89 -2.59
N SER A 144 -19.88 5.84 -1.87
CA SER A 144 -19.67 4.48 -2.38
C SER A 144 -20.92 3.97 -3.12
N GLU A 145 -20.96 4.13 -4.42
CA GLU A 145 -21.86 3.30 -5.23
C GLU A 145 -21.20 1.93 -5.40
N GLY A 146 -21.98 0.90 -5.06
CA GLY A 146 -21.54 -0.49 -5.03
C GLY A 146 -20.91 -0.91 -6.35
N ILE A 147 -19.71 -1.42 -6.28
CA ILE A 147 -18.96 -1.93 -7.41
C ILE A 147 -19.52 -3.30 -7.77
N ARG A 148 -19.93 -3.45 -9.02
CA ARG A 148 -20.36 -4.74 -9.54
C ARG A 148 -19.15 -5.57 -9.96
N PRO A 149 -19.11 -6.88 -9.61
CA PRO A 149 -18.15 -7.80 -10.19
C PRO A 149 -18.30 -7.79 -11.72
N VAL A 150 -17.20 -7.80 -12.45
CA VAL A 150 -17.22 -8.04 -13.89
C VAL A 150 -17.37 -9.55 -14.02
N ASP A 151 -18.55 -10.01 -14.42
CA ASP A 151 -18.81 -11.42 -14.69
C ASP A 151 -17.84 -11.90 -15.77
N GLY A 152 -17.05 -12.91 -15.40
CA GLY A 152 -16.19 -13.59 -16.32
C GLY A 152 -17.01 -14.38 -17.35
N ARG A 153 -16.83 -14.07 -18.62
CA ARG A 153 -16.99 -14.98 -19.74
C ARG A 153 -15.69 -15.08 -20.49
#